data_ef501cbc48f0cfb13504257c3f17c5ab
#
_entry.id   ef501cbc48f0cfb13504257c3f17c5ab
#
_cell.length_a   1.000
_cell.length_b   1.000
_cell.length_c   1.000
_cell.angle_alpha   90.00
_cell.angle_beta   90.00
_cell.angle_gamma   90.00
#
_symmetry.space_group_name_H-M   'P 1'
#
loop_
_entity.id
_entity.type
_entity.pdbx_description
1 polymer ?
#
loop_
_entity_poly.entity_id
_entity_poly.type
_entity_poly.pdbx_seq_one_letter_code
_entity_poly.pdbx_strand_id
1 'polypeptide(L)'
;MLTYLHVKNLALIDEAEVEFGLGLNILTGETGAGKSILMGSVNLALGQKMSREMLRDEEKPALVELIFQVDNPGCVERLKEKEISVEEGQIIISRKLTGNRSISRVNGEVCTAAQIREISSLLLDIHGQHEHQSLLYQDQQLKILDAYGKEAIQEKKQTVREHFQIWSQKKKELTSYQLDEETRKREISFLAFELQEIEEAGLRPGEDEELEKQYKKMSSSRNILEAMAAVRGYTGNDNGAQDLVGRAVQETNRMLGVDEALQQIASLLQDVESLLSDVNREVSDYVENMTFSEEEFYETEQRLNLLNRLKAKYGSTVKEILACQEEKQKELDRLYHFEQYKEKLEKETQKAEEELAAVCGELSELRKNYGKQLEERIIQGLQDLNFLDVKFEINFEITEHYTANGNDKICFTISTNPGEPLRPLAKVVSGGELSRIMLAIKTILADKDETETLIFDEIDTGISGRTAQKVSEKMAVIGRNHQVICITHLPQIAAMADEHFEIAKKTDHQVTRTQIRLLDEEASVEEIARILGGAQITEHTMESAKEMKELARKKKEEL
;
A
#
# COMPACT_ATOMS: atom_id res chain seq x y z
N MET A 1 7.21 -6.55 -14.26
CA MET A 1 7.06 -7.35 -15.49
C MET A 1 6.67 -8.78 -15.14
N LEU A 2 5.84 -9.44 -15.97
CA LEU A 2 5.49 -10.86 -15.81
C LEU A 2 6.65 -11.73 -16.30
N THR A 3 7.34 -12.42 -15.41
CA THR A 3 8.51 -13.24 -15.77
C THR A 3 8.16 -14.71 -15.96
N TYR A 4 7.15 -15.19 -15.26
CA TYR A 4 6.81 -16.62 -15.29
C TYR A 4 5.32 -16.85 -15.15
N LEU A 5 4.81 -17.80 -15.91
CA LEU A 5 3.46 -18.31 -15.85
C LEU A 5 3.49 -19.84 -15.72
N HIS A 6 2.88 -20.38 -14.68
CA HIS A 6 2.66 -21.82 -14.52
C HIS A 6 1.15 -22.12 -14.46
N VAL A 7 0.73 -23.05 -15.28
CA VAL A 7 -0.66 -23.49 -15.37
C VAL A 7 -0.72 -25.02 -15.27
N LYS A 8 -1.60 -25.52 -14.41
CA LYS A 8 -1.78 -26.96 -14.22
C LYS A 8 -3.26 -27.32 -14.14
N ASN A 9 -3.65 -28.40 -14.82
CA ASN A 9 -4.99 -29.00 -14.81
C ASN A 9 -6.10 -28.00 -15.22
N LEU A 10 -5.88 -27.22 -16.26
CA LEU A 10 -6.86 -26.23 -16.71
C LEU A 10 -7.22 -26.44 -18.20
N ALA A 11 -8.47 -26.68 -18.48
CA ALA A 11 -9.03 -26.92 -19.82
C ALA A 11 -8.24 -27.99 -20.61
N LEU A 12 -7.49 -27.62 -21.67
CA LEU A 12 -6.67 -28.55 -22.45
C LEU A 12 -5.21 -28.60 -21.95
N ILE A 13 -4.86 -27.81 -20.95
CA ILE A 13 -3.52 -27.78 -20.37
C ILE A 13 -3.44 -28.79 -19.22
N ASP A 14 -2.58 -29.77 -19.35
CA ASP A 14 -2.21 -30.68 -18.27
C ASP A 14 -1.24 -29.96 -17.32
N GLU A 15 -0.13 -29.50 -17.87
CA GLU A 15 0.84 -28.62 -17.24
C GLU A 15 1.57 -27.83 -18.32
N ALA A 16 1.75 -26.53 -18.11
CA ALA A 16 2.51 -25.64 -18.98
C ALA A 16 3.23 -24.58 -18.16
N GLU A 17 4.45 -24.34 -18.53
CA GLU A 17 5.32 -23.32 -17.96
C GLU A 17 5.81 -22.40 -19.09
N VAL A 18 5.81 -21.10 -18.85
CA VAL A 18 6.26 -20.10 -19.81
C VAL A 18 7.09 -19.05 -19.08
N GLU A 19 8.32 -18.88 -19.54
CA GLU A 19 9.19 -17.78 -19.12
C GLU A 19 9.11 -16.68 -20.17
N PHE A 20 8.67 -15.48 -19.77
CA PHE A 20 8.56 -14.33 -20.66
C PHE A 20 9.79 -13.44 -20.52
N GLY A 21 10.27 -12.95 -21.68
CA GLY A 21 11.37 -11.99 -21.77
C GLY A 21 10.92 -10.55 -21.75
N LEU A 22 11.89 -9.67 -21.92
CA LEU A 22 11.68 -8.24 -22.15
C LEU A 22 11.14 -7.99 -23.56
N GLY A 23 10.54 -6.81 -23.77
CA GLY A 23 10.09 -6.39 -25.08
C GLY A 23 8.83 -7.12 -25.55
N LEU A 24 8.82 -7.49 -26.83
CA LEU A 24 7.65 -8.02 -27.52
C LEU A 24 7.63 -9.55 -27.53
N ASN A 25 6.82 -10.14 -26.66
CA ASN A 25 6.58 -11.58 -26.55
C ASN A 25 5.36 -11.96 -27.41
N ILE A 26 5.57 -12.70 -28.47
CA ILE A 26 4.51 -13.11 -29.40
C ILE A 26 4.23 -14.59 -29.28
N LEU A 27 2.96 -14.92 -29.12
CA LEU A 27 2.48 -16.29 -29.07
C LEU A 27 1.68 -16.60 -30.34
N THR A 28 2.16 -17.56 -31.12
CA THR A 28 1.48 -18.08 -32.32
C THR A 28 0.98 -19.50 -32.09
N GLY A 29 0.16 -20.01 -32.96
CA GLY A 29 -0.33 -21.38 -32.91
C GLY A 29 -1.66 -21.54 -33.64
N GLU A 30 -2.13 -22.78 -33.77
CA GLU A 30 -3.42 -23.08 -34.43
C GLU A 30 -4.60 -22.46 -33.69
N THR A 31 -5.58 -21.95 -34.46
CA THR A 31 -6.82 -21.36 -33.94
C THR A 31 -7.61 -22.38 -33.10
N GLY A 32 -8.03 -21.97 -31.92
CA GLY A 32 -8.86 -22.80 -31.03
C GLY A 32 -8.35 -22.75 -29.59
N ALA A 33 -8.78 -23.65 -28.75
CA ALA A 33 -8.71 -23.65 -27.29
C ALA A 33 -7.36 -23.25 -26.62
N GLY A 34 -6.20 -23.39 -27.24
CA GLY A 34 -4.90 -23.12 -26.59
C GLY A 34 -4.65 -21.66 -26.25
N LYS A 35 -4.91 -20.75 -27.19
CA LYS A 35 -4.67 -19.30 -27.04
C LYS A 35 -5.62 -18.70 -25.98
N SER A 36 -6.92 -18.97 -26.12
CA SER A 36 -7.95 -18.51 -25.18
C SER A 36 -7.79 -19.11 -23.78
N ILE A 37 -7.22 -20.33 -23.68
CA ILE A 37 -6.97 -20.96 -22.38
C ILE A 37 -5.81 -20.26 -21.65
N LEU A 38 -4.74 -19.87 -22.35
CA LEU A 38 -3.64 -19.15 -21.73
C LEU A 38 -4.13 -17.82 -21.13
N MET A 39 -4.87 -17.04 -21.94
CA MET A 39 -5.46 -15.78 -21.46
C MET A 39 -6.46 -16.01 -20.33
N GLY A 40 -7.31 -17.04 -20.46
CA GLY A 40 -8.22 -17.46 -19.40
C GLY A 40 -7.48 -17.85 -18.11
N SER A 41 -6.27 -18.43 -18.22
CA SER A 41 -5.43 -18.76 -17.07
C SER A 41 -4.92 -17.53 -16.35
N VAL A 42 -4.40 -16.56 -17.09
CA VAL A 42 -3.95 -15.27 -16.54
C VAL A 42 -5.12 -14.59 -15.84
N ASN A 43 -6.25 -14.44 -16.51
CA ASN A 43 -7.46 -13.83 -15.95
C ASN A 43 -7.98 -14.54 -14.71
N LEU A 44 -7.87 -15.84 -14.70
CA LEU A 44 -8.22 -16.64 -13.54
C LEU A 44 -7.34 -16.28 -12.35
N ALA A 45 -6.02 -16.21 -12.52
CA ALA A 45 -5.10 -15.81 -11.46
C ALA A 45 -5.44 -14.40 -10.94
N LEU A 46 -5.87 -13.50 -11.83
CA LEU A 46 -6.24 -12.11 -11.53
C LEU A 46 -7.63 -11.92 -10.90
N GLY A 47 -8.30 -13.00 -10.51
CA GLY A 47 -9.52 -12.94 -9.70
C GLY A 47 -10.82 -13.04 -10.48
N GLN A 48 -10.82 -13.46 -11.76
CA GLN A 48 -12.06 -13.79 -12.48
C GLN A 48 -12.77 -15.01 -11.89
N LYS A 49 -14.10 -15.09 -12.09
CA LYS A 49 -14.88 -16.25 -11.67
C LYS A 49 -14.51 -17.46 -12.53
N MET A 50 -14.24 -18.56 -11.88
CA MET A 50 -14.00 -19.84 -12.52
C MET A 50 -15.27 -20.69 -12.55
N SER A 51 -15.57 -21.33 -13.70
CA SER A 51 -16.55 -22.38 -13.79
C SER A 51 -15.88 -23.76 -13.69
N ARG A 52 -16.59 -24.74 -13.17
CA ARG A 52 -16.09 -26.14 -13.10
C ARG A 52 -15.72 -26.71 -14.48
N GLU A 53 -16.43 -26.28 -15.52
CA GLU A 53 -16.20 -26.68 -16.91
C GLU A 53 -14.78 -26.34 -17.41
N MET A 54 -14.07 -25.47 -16.71
CA MET A 54 -12.68 -25.13 -17.03
C MET A 54 -11.65 -26.10 -16.44
N LEU A 55 -12.05 -27.04 -15.55
CA LEU A 55 -11.15 -28.08 -15.05
C LEU A 55 -10.99 -29.17 -16.12
N ARG A 56 -9.73 -29.59 -16.33
CA ARG A 56 -9.44 -30.72 -17.20
C ARG A 56 -9.81 -32.07 -16.55
N ASP A 57 -9.43 -32.21 -15.28
CA ASP A 57 -9.69 -33.36 -14.44
C ASP A 57 -10.32 -32.84 -13.13
N GLU A 58 -11.61 -33.21 -12.92
CA GLU A 58 -12.34 -32.72 -11.74
C GLU A 58 -11.85 -33.30 -10.43
N GLU A 59 -11.09 -34.41 -10.46
CA GLU A 59 -10.53 -35.07 -9.28
C GLU A 59 -9.22 -34.43 -8.82
N LYS A 60 -8.55 -33.65 -9.71
CA LYS A 60 -7.28 -33.01 -9.41
C LYS A 60 -7.43 -31.50 -9.19
N PRO A 61 -6.60 -30.91 -8.32
CA PRO A 61 -6.57 -29.46 -8.18
C PRO A 61 -6.02 -28.79 -9.44
N ALA A 62 -6.61 -27.66 -9.82
CA ALA A 62 -6.00 -26.77 -10.79
C ALA A 62 -5.16 -25.71 -10.06
N LEU A 63 -4.08 -25.28 -10.70
CA LEU A 63 -3.19 -24.23 -10.23
C LEU A 63 -2.88 -23.27 -11.38
N VAL A 64 -2.94 -21.98 -11.10
CA VAL A 64 -2.33 -20.95 -11.93
C VAL A 64 -1.43 -20.09 -11.03
N GLU A 65 -0.21 -19.88 -11.47
CA GLU A 65 0.78 -19.07 -10.75
C GLU A 65 1.44 -18.11 -11.72
N LEU A 66 1.52 -16.85 -11.30
CA LEU A 66 2.15 -15.74 -12.01
C LEU A 66 3.26 -15.17 -11.14
N ILE A 67 4.45 -15.00 -11.69
CA ILE A 67 5.57 -14.35 -11.01
C ILE A 67 5.88 -13.04 -11.75
N PHE A 68 5.88 -11.95 -10.99
CA PHE A 68 6.19 -10.63 -11.49
C PHE A 68 7.51 -10.14 -10.89
N GLN A 69 8.37 -9.60 -11.73
CA GLN A 69 9.49 -8.76 -11.31
C GLN A 69 9.02 -7.30 -11.30
N VAL A 70 9.20 -6.61 -10.18
CA VAL A 70 8.73 -5.23 -9.97
C VAL A 70 9.92 -4.32 -9.66
N ASP A 71 10.37 -3.60 -10.68
CA ASP A 71 11.55 -2.72 -10.58
C ASP A 71 11.14 -1.23 -10.46
N ASN A 72 9.89 -0.88 -10.79
CA ASN A 72 9.39 0.49 -10.71
C ASN A 72 9.16 0.93 -9.24
N PRO A 73 9.92 1.95 -8.73
CA PRO A 73 9.78 2.40 -7.34
C PRO A 73 8.37 2.89 -6.98
N GLY A 74 7.67 3.54 -7.92
CA GLY A 74 6.30 4.01 -7.71
C GLY A 74 5.28 2.86 -7.56
N CYS A 75 5.50 1.75 -8.27
CA CYS A 75 4.71 0.54 -8.12
C CYS A 75 4.97 -0.11 -6.76
N VAL A 76 6.24 -0.21 -6.35
CA VAL A 76 6.65 -0.76 -5.05
C VAL A 76 6.04 0.03 -3.89
N GLU A 77 6.02 1.37 -3.97
CA GLU A 77 5.44 2.22 -2.93
C GLU A 77 3.92 1.99 -2.80
N ARG A 78 3.19 1.95 -3.92
CA ARG A 78 1.75 1.66 -3.94
C ARG A 78 1.40 0.25 -3.44
N LEU A 79 2.26 -0.73 -3.68
CA LEU A 79 2.10 -2.08 -3.15
C LEU A 79 2.30 -2.11 -1.63
N LYS A 80 3.28 -1.36 -1.11
CA LYS A 80 3.51 -1.20 0.33
C LYS A 80 2.34 -0.51 1.03
N GLU A 81 1.71 0.50 0.42
CA GLU A 81 0.50 1.15 0.93
C GLU A 81 -0.68 0.15 1.10
N LYS A 82 -0.65 -0.95 0.33
CA LYS A 82 -1.63 -2.05 0.41
C LYS A 82 -1.15 -3.23 1.28
N GLU A 83 -0.12 -3.02 2.08
CA GLU A 83 0.47 -4.02 2.97
C GLU A 83 1.08 -5.24 2.24
N ILE A 84 1.44 -5.10 0.94
CA ILE A 84 2.09 -6.13 0.16
C ILE A 84 3.61 -5.93 0.20
N SER A 85 4.31 -6.90 0.76
CA SER A 85 5.78 -6.93 0.74
C SER A 85 6.29 -7.35 -0.64
N VAL A 86 7.25 -6.61 -1.17
CA VAL A 86 7.97 -7.00 -2.39
C VAL A 86 9.32 -7.57 -1.94
N GLU A 87 9.46 -8.88 -2.00
CA GLU A 87 10.68 -9.59 -1.59
C GLU A 87 11.57 -9.80 -2.82
N GLU A 88 12.82 -9.36 -2.74
CA GLU A 88 13.80 -9.44 -3.83
C GLU A 88 13.30 -8.88 -5.19
N GLY A 89 12.37 -7.91 -5.14
CA GLY A 89 11.75 -7.35 -6.34
C GLY A 89 10.64 -8.23 -6.95
N GLN A 90 10.23 -9.31 -6.30
CA GLN A 90 9.26 -10.25 -6.85
C GLN A 90 7.92 -10.24 -6.14
N ILE A 91 6.87 -10.52 -6.92
CA ILE A 91 5.52 -10.78 -6.44
C ILE A 91 4.99 -12.05 -7.11
N ILE A 92 4.51 -12.96 -6.28
CA ILE A 92 3.92 -14.23 -6.72
C ILE A 92 2.41 -14.17 -6.49
N ILE A 93 1.64 -14.24 -7.57
CA ILE A 93 0.18 -14.37 -7.51
C ILE A 93 -0.16 -15.81 -7.87
N SER A 94 -0.80 -16.55 -6.96
CA SER A 94 -1.21 -17.92 -7.23
C SER A 94 -2.68 -18.13 -6.91
N ARG A 95 -3.32 -18.96 -7.72
CA ARG A 95 -4.70 -19.39 -7.50
C ARG A 95 -4.84 -20.88 -7.66
N LYS A 96 -5.27 -21.53 -6.58
CA LYS A 96 -5.52 -22.98 -6.54
C LYS A 96 -7.02 -23.25 -6.42
N LEU A 97 -7.51 -24.12 -7.29
CA LEU A 97 -8.87 -24.60 -7.23
C LEU A 97 -8.88 -26.07 -6.80
N THR A 98 -9.68 -26.40 -5.80
CA THR A 98 -9.86 -27.77 -5.31
C THR A 98 -11.35 -28.01 -5.10
N GLY A 99 -11.95 -28.81 -5.97
CA GLY A 99 -13.40 -29.00 -5.98
C GLY A 99 -14.16 -27.68 -6.20
N ASN A 100 -14.98 -27.26 -5.22
CA ASN A 100 -15.75 -26.00 -5.28
C ASN A 100 -15.04 -24.82 -4.60
N ARG A 101 -13.85 -25.01 -4.06
CA ARG A 101 -13.13 -23.96 -3.31
C ARG A 101 -11.99 -23.42 -4.13
N SER A 102 -11.99 -22.09 -4.31
CA SER A 102 -10.89 -21.37 -4.92
C SER A 102 -10.16 -20.57 -3.84
N ILE A 103 -8.85 -20.75 -3.74
CA ILE A 103 -7.98 -20.02 -2.82
C ILE A 103 -6.97 -19.23 -3.67
N SER A 104 -6.97 -17.94 -3.48
CA SER A 104 -6.01 -17.03 -4.11
C SER A 104 -4.98 -16.57 -3.08
N ARG A 105 -3.74 -16.43 -3.50
CA ARG A 105 -2.63 -16.00 -2.64
C ARG A 105 -1.74 -14.99 -3.36
N VAL A 106 -1.20 -14.08 -2.57
CA VAL A 106 -0.12 -13.18 -2.98
C VAL A 106 1.04 -13.40 -2.01
N ASN A 107 2.21 -13.74 -2.53
CA ASN A 107 3.40 -14.10 -1.72
C ASN A 107 3.10 -15.13 -0.61
N GLY A 108 2.23 -16.10 -0.92
CA GLY A 108 1.82 -17.15 0.02
C GLY A 108 0.66 -16.77 0.95
N GLU A 109 0.32 -15.50 1.11
CA GLU A 109 -0.79 -15.02 1.92
C GLU A 109 -2.13 -15.08 1.20
N VAL A 110 -3.19 -15.47 1.90
CA VAL A 110 -4.53 -15.61 1.32
C VAL A 110 -5.15 -14.24 1.11
N CYS A 111 -5.56 -13.97 -0.14
CA CYS A 111 -6.17 -12.71 -0.55
C CYS A 111 -7.58 -12.91 -1.12
N THR A 112 -8.41 -11.88 -0.98
CA THR A 112 -9.72 -11.82 -1.64
C THR A 112 -9.58 -11.52 -3.13
N ALA A 113 -10.59 -11.87 -3.93
CA ALA A 113 -10.60 -11.54 -5.36
C ALA A 113 -10.58 -10.02 -5.63
N ALA A 114 -11.09 -9.20 -4.71
CA ALA A 114 -11.03 -7.74 -4.82
C ALA A 114 -9.60 -7.23 -4.62
N GLN A 115 -8.90 -7.68 -3.60
CA GLN A 115 -7.50 -7.33 -3.34
C GLN A 115 -6.59 -7.76 -4.52
N ILE A 116 -6.79 -8.97 -5.05
CA ILE A 116 -6.01 -9.41 -6.22
C ILE A 116 -6.22 -8.50 -7.42
N ARG A 117 -7.47 -8.10 -7.72
CA ARG A 117 -7.73 -7.18 -8.83
C ARG A 117 -7.05 -5.83 -8.66
N GLU A 118 -7.05 -5.29 -7.44
CA GLU A 118 -6.34 -4.05 -7.14
C GLU A 118 -4.83 -4.18 -7.31
N ILE A 119 -4.24 -5.27 -6.82
CA ILE A 119 -2.80 -5.55 -6.96
C ILE A 119 -2.45 -5.74 -8.44
N SER A 120 -3.24 -6.57 -9.14
CA SER A 120 -3.02 -6.88 -10.56
C SER A 120 -3.05 -5.64 -11.45
N SER A 121 -3.94 -4.69 -11.16
CA SER A 121 -4.04 -3.44 -11.93
C SER A 121 -2.81 -2.53 -11.82
N LEU A 122 -1.91 -2.80 -10.86
CA LEU A 122 -0.62 -2.13 -10.74
C LEU A 122 0.49 -2.85 -11.52
N LEU A 123 0.33 -4.14 -11.79
CA LEU A 123 1.36 -5.00 -12.35
C LEU A 123 1.20 -5.21 -13.86
N LEU A 124 -0.04 -5.32 -14.33
CA LEU A 124 -0.32 -5.58 -15.74
C LEU A 124 -1.66 -4.99 -16.20
N ASP A 125 -1.78 -4.76 -17.49
CA ASP A 125 -3.01 -4.31 -18.15
C ASP A 125 -3.33 -5.24 -19.32
N ILE A 126 -4.58 -5.73 -19.38
CA ILE A 126 -5.04 -6.70 -20.40
C ILE A 126 -6.04 -6.02 -21.31
N HIS A 127 -5.83 -6.14 -22.61
CA HIS A 127 -6.65 -5.54 -23.66
C HIS A 127 -7.28 -6.63 -24.54
N GLY A 128 -8.56 -6.95 -24.29
CA GLY A 128 -9.34 -8.00 -24.99
C GLY A 128 -10.84 -7.85 -24.77
N GLN A 129 -11.64 -8.79 -25.29
CA GLN A 129 -13.10 -8.66 -25.43
C GLN A 129 -13.90 -8.68 -24.11
N HIS A 130 -13.35 -9.23 -23.03
CA HIS A 130 -14.09 -9.50 -21.78
C HIS A 130 -13.39 -9.05 -20.50
N GLU A 131 -12.44 -8.10 -20.57
CA GLU A 131 -11.50 -7.92 -19.49
C GLU A 131 -11.44 -6.54 -18.88
N HIS A 132 -10.75 -6.46 -17.76
CA HIS A 132 -10.56 -5.29 -16.92
C HIS A 132 -9.81 -4.18 -17.68
N GLN A 133 -10.52 -3.50 -18.54
CA GLN A 133 -9.96 -2.38 -19.29
C GLN A 133 -10.01 -1.16 -18.40
N SER A 134 -8.88 -0.87 -17.78
CA SER A 134 -8.71 0.31 -16.93
C SER A 134 -9.14 1.59 -17.64
N LEU A 135 -8.88 1.69 -18.94
CA LEU A 135 -9.21 2.83 -19.80
C LEU A 135 -10.71 3.08 -20.05
N LEU A 136 -11.57 2.11 -19.76
CA LEU A 136 -13.02 2.30 -19.88
C LEU A 136 -13.61 3.08 -18.71
N TYR A 137 -12.89 3.17 -17.59
CA TYR A 137 -13.34 3.90 -16.41
C TYR A 137 -12.94 5.37 -16.50
N GLN A 138 -13.89 6.27 -16.29
CA GLN A 138 -13.69 7.72 -16.39
C GLN A 138 -12.55 8.23 -15.50
N ASP A 139 -12.39 7.67 -14.30
CA ASP A 139 -11.32 8.05 -13.39
C ASP A 139 -9.92 7.73 -13.96
N GLN A 140 -9.80 6.65 -14.73
CA GLN A 140 -8.55 6.30 -15.40
C GLN A 140 -8.31 7.18 -16.63
N GLN A 141 -9.37 7.55 -17.35
CA GLN A 141 -9.27 8.47 -18.49
C GLN A 141 -8.73 9.84 -18.04
N LEU A 142 -9.17 10.33 -16.87
CA LEU A 142 -8.64 11.58 -16.28
C LEU A 142 -7.15 11.43 -15.90
N LYS A 143 -6.76 10.29 -15.34
CA LYS A 143 -5.34 10.04 -15.03
C LYS A 143 -4.45 10.01 -16.28
N ILE A 144 -4.98 9.48 -17.39
CA ILE A 144 -4.29 9.47 -18.68
C ILE A 144 -4.04 10.89 -19.19
N LEU A 145 -5.08 11.71 -19.16
CA LEU A 145 -4.97 13.11 -19.55
C LEU A 145 -3.97 13.85 -18.64
N ASP A 146 -4.06 13.62 -17.33
CA ASP A 146 -3.13 14.20 -16.36
C ASP A 146 -1.69 13.73 -16.59
N ALA A 147 -1.48 12.45 -16.93
CA ALA A 147 -0.17 11.91 -17.27
C ALA A 147 0.39 12.49 -18.58
N TYR A 148 -0.48 12.76 -19.55
CA TYR A 148 -0.06 13.38 -20.82
C TYR A 148 0.46 14.81 -20.62
N GLY A 149 -0.19 15.62 -19.77
CA GLY A 149 0.24 16.99 -19.44
C GLY A 149 1.24 17.09 -18.27
N LYS A 150 1.91 16.00 -17.89
CA LYS A 150 2.70 15.66 -16.71
C LYS A 150 3.12 16.83 -15.79
N GLU A 151 4.07 17.64 -16.17
CA GLU A 151 4.66 18.67 -15.27
C GLU A 151 3.67 19.81 -14.96
N ALA A 152 3.07 20.38 -16.01
CA ALA A 152 2.17 21.53 -15.86
C ALA A 152 0.87 21.17 -15.10
N ILE A 153 0.30 19.99 -15.39
CA ILE A 153 -0.92 19.53 -14.70
C ILE A 153 -0.58 19.13 -13.26
N GLN A 154 0.57 18.50 -13.00
CA GLN A 154 0.94 18.09 -11.66
C GLN A 154 1.17 19.27 -10.71
N GLU A 155 1.81 20.33 -11.18
CA GLU A 155 1.99 21.57 -10.41
C GLU A 155 0.64 22.18 -10.02
N LYS A 156 -0.29 22.30 -10.98
CA LYS A 156 -1.65 22.81 -10.71
C LYS A 156 -2.46 21.89 -9.81
N LYS A 157 -2.32 20.59 -9.95
CA LYS A 157 -2.97 19.62 -9.03
C LYS A 157 -2.50 19.77 -7.60
N GLN A 158 -1.21 20.04 -7.41
CA GLN A 158 -0.68 20.28 -6.07
C GLN A 158 -1.32 21.52 -5.45
N THR A 159 -1.42 22.61 -6.21
CA THR A 159 -2.11 23.84 -5.77
C THR A 159 -3.58 23.57 -5.42
N VAL A 160 -4.30 22.82 -6.28
CA VAL A 160 -5.70 22.43 -6.00
C VAL A 160 -5.80 21.60 -4.73
N ARG A 161 -4.87 20.68 -4.50
CA ARG A 161 -4.85 19.84 -3.29
C ARG A 161 -4.69 20.67 -2.03
N GLU A 162 -3.82 21.66 -2.04
CA GLU A 162 -3.60 22.57 -0.91
C GLU A 162 -4.86 23.39 -0.59
N HIS A 163 -5.47 24.00 -1.62
CA HIS A 163 -6.73 24.74 -1.44
C HIS A 163 -7.90 23.85 -1.02
N PHE A 164 -7.96 22.62 -1.56
CA PHE A 164 -8.97 21.63 -1.17
C PHE A 164 -8.83 21.21 0.30
N GLN A 165 -7.61 21.02 0.80
CA GLN A 165 -7.37 20.70 2.20
C GLN A 165 -7.85 21.84 3.11
N ILE A 166 -7.53 23.09 2.77
CA ILE A 166 -7.96 24.26 3.53
C ILE A 166 -9.49 24.35 3.55
N TRP A 167 -10.13 24.27 2.40
CA TRP A 167 -11.58 24.33 2.29
C TRP A 167 -12.27 23.16 3.01
N SER A 168 -11.79 21.95 2.80
CA SER A 168 -12.34 20.74 3.42
C SER A 168 -12.27 20.79 4.94
N GLN A 169 -11.15 21.30 5.48
CA GLN A 169 -10.98 21.48 6.91
C GLN A 169 -11.97 22.50 7.45
N LYS A 170 -12.10 23.68 6.79
CA LYS A 170 -13.04 24.72 7.20
C LYS A 170 -14.49 24.26 7.09
N LYS A 171 -14.84 23.53 6.02
CA LYS A 171 -16.19 22.97 5.82
C LYS A 171 -16.52 21.92 6.87
N LYS A 172 -15.56 21.05 7.22
CA LYS A 172 -15.72 20.06 8.30
C LYS A 172 -15.91 20.75 9.65
N GLU A 173 -15.13 21.79 9.91
CA GLU A 173 -15.24 22.62 11.09
C GLU A 173 -16.64 23.29 11.15
N LEU A 174 -17.09 23.93 10.08
CA LEU A 174 -18.42 24.55 9.99
C LEU A 174 -19.55 23.53 10.22
N THR A 175 -19.42 22.33 9.66
CA THR A 175 -20.41 21.26 9.84
C THR A 175 -20.47 20.79 11.31
N SER A 176 -19.34 20.75 12.01
CA SER A 176 -19.30 20.38 13.43
C SER A 176 -19.95 21.43 14.34
N TYR A 177 -20.10 22.65 13.85
CA TYR A 177 -20.76 23.76 14.55
C TYR A 177 -22.30 23.75 14.49
N GLN A 178 -22.92 22.83 13.75
CA GLN A 178 -24.39 22.67 13.71
C GLN A 178 -24.92 21.90 14.93
N LEU A 179 -24.37 22.20 16.12
CA LEU A 179 -24.84 21.59 17.38
C LEU A 179 -26.14 22.26 17.84
N ASP A 180 -27.06 21.44 18.34
CA ASP A 180 -28.26 21.92 19.04
C ASP A 180 -27.88 22.71 20.31
N GLU A 181 -28.66 23.70 20.68
CA GLU A 181 -28.37 24.61 21.82
C GLU A 181 -28.23 23.89 23.17
N GLU A 182 -29.00 22.83 23.40
CA GLU A 182 -28.86 22.01 24.60
C GLU A 182 -27.56 21.24 24.63
N THR A 183 -27.16 20.68 23.48
CA THR A 183 -25.89 19.94 23.35
C THR A 183 -24.73 20.88 23.59
N ARG A 184 -24.78 22.10 23.01
CA ARG A 184 -23.77 23.15 23.21
C ARG A 184 -23.63 23.55 24.70
N LYS A 185 -24.73 23.78 25.41
CA LYS A 185 -24.69 24.11 26.83
C LYS A 185 -24.05 23.02 27.69
N ARG A 186 -24.31 21.75 27.33
CA ARG A 186 -23.69 20.61 28.01
C ARG A 186 -22.18 20.55 27.73
N GLU A 187 -21.81 20.78 26.51
CA GLU A 187 -20.40 20.74 26.06
C GLU A 187 -19.60 21.88 26.69
N ILE A 188 -20.15 23.11 26.73
CA ILE A 188 -19.54 24.24 27.45
C ILE A 188 -19.28 23.87 28.92
N SER A 189 -20.31 23.30 29.59
CA SER A 189 -20.19 22.93 31.01
C SER A 189 -19.12 21.85 31.21
N PHE A 190 -19.04 20.90 30.29
CA PHE A 190 -18.07 19.80 30.37
C PHE A 190 -16.64 20.31 30.11
N LEU A 191 -16.42 21.08 29.05
CA LEU A 191 -15.13 21.67 28.76
C LEU A 191 -14.64 22.64 29.83
N ALA A 192 -15.56 23.45 30.40
CA ALA A 192 -15.22 24.34 31.49
C ALA A 192 -14.78 23.56 32.75
N PHE A 193 -15.44 22.44 33.06
CA PHE A 193 -15.05 21.55 34.14
C PHE A 193 -13.66 20.94 33.91
N GLU A 194 -13.40 20.41 32.72
CA GLU A 194 -12.11 19.81 32.39
C GLU A 194 -10.96 20.81 32.40
N LEU A 195 -11.19 22.02 31.87
CA LEU A 195 -10.23 23.11 31.92
C LEU A 195 -9.93 23.54 33.37
N GLN A 196 -10.95 23.67 34.18
CA GLN A 196 -10.80 23.98 35.61
C GLN A 196 -9.97 22.90 36.32
N GLU A 197 -10.22 21.61 36.05
CA GLU A 197 -9.46 20.50 36.66
C GLU A 197 -7.95 20.60 36.27
N ILE A 198 -7.64 20.94 35.02
CA ILE A 198 -6.26 21.10 34.58
C ILE A 198 -5.61 22.37 35.15
N GLU A 199 -6.37 23.48 35.21
CA GLU A 199 -5.88 24.78 35.69
C GLU A 199 -5.61 24.74 37.20
N GLU A 200 -6.52 24.18 38.00
CA GLU A 200 -6.35 24.00 39.43
C GLU A 200 -5.14 23.13 39.77
N ALA A 201 -4.74 22.23 38.89
CA ALA A 201 -3.56 21.42 39.07
C ALA A 201 -2.26 22.22 38.94
N GLY A 202 -2.24 23.40 38.30
CA GLY A 202 -1.10 24.28 38.19
C GLY A 202 0.13 23.59 37.61
N LEU A 203 -0.01 22.94 36.46
CA LEU A 203 1.03 22.10 35.82
C LEU A 203 2.21 22.93 35.31
N ARG A 204 3.42 22.38 35.41
CA ARG A 204 4.64 22.96 34.86
C ARG A 204 5.28 22.02 33.86
N PRO A 205 5.73 22.52 32.68
CA PRO A 205 6.40 21.67 31.70
C PRO A 205 7.61 20.93 32.30
N GLY A 206 7.66 19.61 32.17
CA GLY A 206 8.75 18.78 32.70
C GLY A 206 8.64 18.40 34.17
N GLU A 207 7.59 18.87 34.87
CA GLU A 207 7.35 18.59 36.30
C GLU A 207 7.24 17.08 36.58
N ASP A 208 6.62 16.34 35.68
CA ASP A 208 6.45 14.90 35.81
C ASP A 208 7.79 14.15 35.81
N GLU A 209 8.71 14.51 34.92
CA GLU A 209 10.04 13.89 34.87
C GLU A 209 10.87 14.21 36.12
N GLU A 210 10.77 15.45 36.61
CA GLU A 210 11.44 15.86 37.83
C GLU A 210 10.92 15.11 39.04
N LEU A 211 9.60 15.08 39.21
CA LEU A 211 8.96 14.41 40.35
C LEU A 211 9.16 12.88 40.32
N GLU A 212 9.13 12.25 39.15
CA GLU A 212 9.41 10.82 39.03
C GLU A 212 10.85 10.49 39.47
N LYS A 213 11.83 11.32 39.09
CA LYS A 213 13.23 11.17 39.53
C LYS A 213 13.36 11.38 41.04
N GLN A 214 12.68 12.43 41.58
CA GLN A 214 12.69 12.74 42.99
C GLN A 214 12.01 11.64 43.83
N TYR A 215 10.85 11.19 43.41
CA TYR A 215 10.11 10.09 44.06
C TYR A 215 10.95 8.79 44.07
N LYS A 216 11.57 8.42 42.96
CA LYS A 216 12.43 7.23 42.88
C LYS A 216 13.62 7.30 43.84
N LYS A 217 14.25 8.49 43.96
CA LYS A 217 15.33 8.71 44.94
C LYS A 217 14.83 8.60 46.35
N MET A 218 13.74 9.28 46.69
CA MET A 218 13.16 9.30 48.03
C MET A 218 12.61 7.93 48.45
N SER A 219 11.94 7.20 47.54
CA SER A 219 11.43 5.84 47.78
C SER A 219 12.59 4.88 48.06
N SER A 220 13.73 5.02 47.37
CA SER A 220 14.92 4.22 47.70
C SER A 220 15.46 4.57 49.09
N SER A 221 15.50 5.84 49.45
CA SER A 221 15.95 6.29 50.80
C SER A 221 15.01 5.76 51.87
N ARG A 222 13.70 5.84 51.65
CA ARG A 222 12.69 5.27 52.59
C ARG A 222 12.89 3.77 52.78
N ASN A 223 13.03 3.00 51.74
CA ASN A 223 13.25 1.57 51.81
C ASN A 223 14.52 1.21 52.61
N ILE A 224 15.59 2.03 52.43
CA ILE A 224 16.83 1.87 53.21
C ILE A 224 16.58 2.16 54.69
N LEU A 225 15.85 3.24 55.01
CA LEU A 225 15.52 3.58 56.41
C LEU A 225 14.67 2.49 57.07
N GLU A 226 13.65 1.98 56.40
CA GLU A 226 12.81 0.88 56.89
C GLU A 226 13.65 -0.39 57.12
N ALA A 227 14.57 -0.71 56.19
CA ALA A 227 15.50 -1.84 56.33
C ALA A 227 16.45 -1.66 57.53
N MET A 228 17.01 -0.45 57.72
CA MET A 228 17.90 -0.16 58.81
C MET A 228 17.16 -0.14 60.15
N ALA A 229 15.92 0.35 60.18
CA ALA A 229 15.05 0.26 61.37
C ALA A 229 14.77 -1.19 61.76
N ALA A 230 14.51 -2.05 60.76
CA ALA A 230 14.35 -3.48 61.01
C ALA A 230 15.63 -4.14 61.55
N VAL A 231 16.80 -3.81 60.95
CA VAL A 231 18.10 -4.27 61.43
C VAL A 231 18.29 -3.87 62.91
N ARG A 232 18.03 -2.58 63.24
CA ARG A 232 18.13 -2.09 64.61
C ARG A 232 17.16 -2.78 65.55
N GLY A 233 15.95 -3.12 65.10
CA GLY A 233 14.99 -3.91 65.87
C GLY A 233 15.52 -5.32 66.20
N TYR A 234 16.19 -5.95 65.25
CA TYR A 234 16.77 -7.29 65.46
C TYR A 234 18.06 -7.28 66.27
N THR A 235 18.90 -6.26 66.13
CA THR A 235 20.22 -6.21 66.78
C THR A 235 20.27 -5.41 68.06
N GLY A 236 19.27 -4.54 68.32
CA GLY A 236 19.29 -3.55 69.41
C GLY A 236 18.97 -4.11 70.79
N ASN A 237 18.74 -3.15 71.73
CA ASN A 237 18.54 -3.47 73.15
C ASN A 237 17.09 -3.76 73.55
N ASP A 238 16.11 -3.52 72.70
CA ASP A 238 14.67 -3.76 73.00
C ASP A 238 14.25 -5.17 72.47
N ASN A 239 14.53 -6.19 73.24
CA ASN A 239 14.34 -7.61 72.89
C ASN A 239 15.11 -8.09 71.63
N GLY A 240 16.06 -7.32 71.20
CA GLY A 240 16.96 -7.70 70.10
C GLY A 240 18.18 -8.49 70.55
N ALA A 241 19.06 -8.80 69.59
CA ALA A 241 20.21 -9.65 69.86
C ALA A 241 21.14 -9.08 70.96
N GLN A 242 21.32 -7.75 71.03
CA GLN A 242 22.17 -7.12 72.05
C GLN A 242 21.59 -7.31 73.47
N ASP A 243 20.28 -7.19 73.66
CA ASP A 243 19.62 -7.48 74.91
C ASP A 243 19.74 -8.95 75.30
N LEU A 244 19.50 -9.87 74.34
CA LEU A 244 19.63 -11.31 74.57
C LEU A 244 21.05 -11.72 74.91
N VAL A 245 22.03 -11.17 74.22
CA VAL A 245 23.46 -11.42 74.47
C VAL A 245 23.89 -10.79 75.81
N GLY A 246 23.45 -9.58 76.14
CA GLY A 246 23.66 -8.93 77.43
C GLY A 246 23.15 -9.78 78.60
N ARG A 247 21.93 -10.37 78.46
CA ARG A 247 21.39 -11.32 79.46
C ARG A 247 22.26 -12.57 79.58
N ALA A 248 22.73 -13.11 78.43
CA ALA A 248 23.64 -14.26 78.43
C ALA A 248 24.98 -13.94 79.13
N VAL A 249 25.54 -12.73 78.89
CA VAL A 249 26.74 -12.23 79.59
C VAL A 249 26.50 -12.16 81.09
N GLN A 250 25.35 -11.60 81.53
CA GLN A 250 25.01 -11.53 82.93
C GLN A 250 24.88 -12.92 83.61
N GLU A 251 24.20 -13.85 82.97
CA GLU A 251 24.06 -15.21 83.53
C GLU A 251 25.41 -15.96 83.55
N THR A 252 26.24 -15.77 82.53
CA THR A 252 27.61 -16.39 82.49
C THR A 252 28.49 -15.78 83.59
N ASN A 253 28.48 -14.44 83.75
CA ASN A 253 29.26 -13.77 84.79
C ASN A 253 28.86 -14.19 86.21
N ARG A 254 27.59 -14.49 86.45
CA ARG A 254 27.10 -15.03 87.73
C ARG A 254 27.75 -16.35 88.10
N MET A 255 28.08 -17.14 87.09
CA MET A 255 28.62 -18.50 87.32
C MET A 255 30.14 -18.55 87.27
N LEU A 256 30.85 -17.47 86.92
CA LEU A 256 32.33 -17.37 86.89
C LEU A 256 32.97 -17.70 88.23
N GLY A 257 32.31 -17.36 89.35
CA GLY A 257 32.77 -17.71 90.69
C GLY A 257 32.66 -19.19 91.04
N VAL A 258 31.97 -19.98 90.23
CA VAL A 258 31.74 -21.41 90.43
C VAL A 258 32.59 -22.26 89.53
N ASP A 259 32.88 -21.86 88.32
CA ASP A 259 33.69 -22.57 87.33
C ASP A 259 34.47 -21.58 86.44
N GLU A 260 35.85 -21.62 86.60
CA GLU A 260 36.74 -20.76 85.79
C GLU A 260 36.79 -21.13 84.31
N ALA A 261 36.34 -22.32 83.94
CA ALA A 261 36.29 -22.74 82.53
C ALA A 261 35.26 -21.90 81.72
N LEU A 262 34.32 -21.21 82.41
CA LEU A 262 33.36 -20.33 81.79
C LEU A 262 33.94 -18.97 81.35
N GLN A 263 35.16 -18.66 81.76
CA GLN A 263 35.86 -17.42 81.41
C GLN A 263 35.96 -17.19 79.92
N GLN A 264 36.24 -18.25 79.15
CA GLN A 264 36.38 -18.17 77.71
C GLN A 264 35.03 -17.90 77.04
N ILE A 265 33.92 -18.50 77.55
CA ILE A 265 32.57 -18.29 77.06
C ILE A 265 32.13 -16.83 77.35
N ALA A 266 32.42 -16.33 78.58
CA ALA A 266 32.11 -14.96 78.99
C ALA A 266 32.82 -13.95 78.09
N SER A 267 34.11 -14.15 77.78
CA SER A 267 34.85 -13.30 76.89
C SER A 267 34.28 -13.26 75.47
N LEU A 268 33.93 -14.43 74.90
CA LEU A 268 33.30 -14.49 73.57
C LEU A 268 31.94 -13.81 73.55
N LEU A 269 31.15 -13.95 74.59
CA LEU A 269 29.85 -13.25 74.67
C LEU A 269 30.02 -11.72 74.80
N GLN A 270 31.04 -11.23 75.54
CA GLN A 270 31.40 -9.83 75.62
C GLN A 270 31.87 -9.26 74.30
N ASP A 271 32.68 -10.05 73.52
CA ASP A 271 33.10 -9.66 72.20
C ASP A 271 31.90 -9.53 71.25
N VAL A 272 30.93 -10.46 71.27
CA VAL A 272 29.69 -10.41 70.50
C VAL A 272 28.83 -9.16 70.91
N GLU A 273 28.72 -8.89 72.21
CA GLU A 273 27.99 -7.72 72.73
C GLU A 273 28.62 -6.42 72.24
N SER A 274 29.96 -6.35 72.23
CA SER A 274 30.71 -5.18 71.72
C SER A 274 30.51 -5.03 70.20
N LEU A 275 30.59 -6.10 69.42
CA LEU A 275 30.37 -6.08 67.98
C LEU A 275 28.91 -5.65 67.66
N LEU A 276 27.94 -6.12 68.40
CA LEU A 276 26.56 -5.71 68.23
C LEU A 276 26.34 -4.22 68.52
N SER A 277 27.03 -3.71 69.58
CA SER A 277 27.05 -2.30 69.93
C SER A 277 27.68 -1.44 68.79
N ASP A 278 28.76 -1.90 68.20
CA ASP A 278 29.41 -1.22 67.06
C ASP A 278 28.49 -1.22 65.84
N VAL A 279 27.86 -2.38 65.50
CA VAL A 279 26.89 -2.45 64.40
C VAL A 279 25.73 -1.47 64.66
N ASN A 280 25.17 -1.46 65.86
CA ASN A 280 24.03 -0.57 66.15
C ASN A 280 24.43 0.90 66.11
N ARG A 281 25.68 1.25 66.47
CA ARG A 281 26.19 2.60 66.31
C ARG A 281 26.35 2.98 64.84
N GLU A 282 26.98 2.11 64.02
CA GLU A 282 27.14 2.33 62.57
C GLU A 282 25.77 2.50 61.88
N VAL A 283 24.79 1.66 62.23
CA VAL A 283 23.43 1.77 61.72
C VAL A 283 22.79 3.11 62.12
N SER A 284 22.98 3.55 63.35
CA SER A 284 22.45 4.81 63.81
C SER A 284 23.10 6.00 63.11
N ASP A 285 24.45 5.99 63.00
CA ASP A 285 25.21 7.02 62.30
C ASP A 285 24.81 7.09 60.80
N TYR A 286 24.60 5.93 60.17
CA TYR A 286 24.11 5.88 58.79
C TYR A 286 22.74 6.51 58.63
N VAL A 287 21.78 6.15 59.50
CA VAL A 287 20.43 6.69 59.50
C VAL A 287 20.41 8.20 59.76
N GLU A 288 21.17 8.69 60.76
CA GLU A 288 21.28 10.11 61.08
C GLU A 288 21.86 10.97 59.96
N ASN A 289 22.78 10.41 59.16
CA ASN A 289 23.37 11.09 58.03
C ASN A 289 22.48 11.03 56.77
N MET A 290 21.41 10.23 56.73
CA MET A 290 20.46 10.18 55.62
C MET A 290 19.54 11.41 55.64
N THR A 291 19.59 12.18 54.55
CA THR A 291 18.65 13.30 54.32
C THR A 291 17.37 12.73 53.70
N PHE A 292 16.41 12.35 54.53
CA PHE A 292 15.07 11.94 54.12
C PHE A 292 14.03 12.71 54.94
N SER A 293 13.09 13.30 54.20
CA SER A 293 11.92 13.97 54.79
C SER A 293 10.68 13.19 54.40
N GLU A 294 9.97 12.69 55.40
CA GLU A 294 8.72 11.95 55.20
C GLU A 294 7.60 12.87 54.68
N GLU A 295 7.64 14.14 55.07
CA GLU A 295 6.71 15.18 54.62
C GLU A 295 6.92 15.49 53.13
N GLU A 296 8.17 15.74 52.69
CA GLU A 296 8.48 15.95 51.29
C GLU A 296 8.20 14.73 50.42
N PHE A 297 8.42 13.53 50.95
CA PHE A 297 8.07 12.29 50.23
C PHE A 297 6.57 12.18 50.03
N TYR A 298 5.77 12.43 51.06
CA TYR A 298 4.31 12.40 51.00
C TYR A 298 3.79 13.47 50.02
N GLU A 299 4.29 14.68 50.07
CA GLU A 299 3.93 15.76 49.12
C GLU A 299 4.26 15.38 47.67
N THR A 300 5.47 14.85 47.44
CA THR A 300 5.89 14.36 46.12
C THR A 300 4.96 13.26 45.62
N GLU A 301 4.61 12.30 46.48
CA GLU A 301 3.72 11.20 46.13
C GLU A 301 2.30 11.69 45.80
N GLN A 302 1.76 12.60 46.59
CA GLN A 302 0.43 13.19 46.36
C GLN A 302 0.43 13.97 45.02
N ARG A 303 1.48 14.74 44.79
CA ARG A 303 1.62 15.51 43.54
C ARG A 303 1.76 14.58 42.32
N LEU A 304 2.56 13.54 42.41
CA LEU A 304 2.73 12.55 41.35
C LEU A 304 1.41 11.80 41.07
N ASN A 305 0.66 11.44 42.10
CA ASN A 305 -0.65 10.79 41.97
C ASN A 305 -1.68 11.70 41.28
N LEU A 306 -1.61 13.03 41.54
CA LEU A 306 -2.43 14.00 40.83
C LEU A 306 -2.06 14.04 39.34
N LEU A 307 -0.75 14.15 39.03
CA LEU A 307 -0.26 14.16 37.65
C LEU A 307 -0.64 12.89 36.91
N ASN A 308 -0.49 11.72 37.53
CA ASN A 308 -0.85 10.44 36.92
C ASN A 308 -2.35 10.32 36.61
N ARG A 309 -3.21 10.88 37.45
CA ARG A 309 -4.65 10.97 37.18
C ARG A 309 -4.94 11.85 35.97
N LEU A 310 -4.26 13.00 35.87
CA LEU A 310 -4.42 13.91 34.74
C LEU A 310 -3.82 13.32 33.46
N LYS A 311 -2.67 12.66 33.56
CA LYS A 311 -2.07 11.93 32.44
C LYS A 311 -3.00 10.86 31.88
N ALA A 312 -3.69 10.10 32.72
CA ALA A 312 -4.65 9.08 32.29
C ALA A 312 -5.88 9.64 31.57
N LYS A 313 -6.23 10.92 31.79
CA LYS A 313 -7.41 11.57 31.20
C LYS A 313 -7.07 12.41 29.95
N TYR A 314 -5.95 13.13 29.96
CA TYR A 314 -5.70 14.26 29.05
C TYR A 314 -4.46 14.12 28.17
N GLY A 315 -3.57 13.15 28.44
CA GLY A 315 -2.37 12.94 27.64
C GLY A 315 -1.29 12.20 28.43
N SER A 316 -0.32 11.62 27.79
CA SER A 316 0.72 10.79 28.43
C SER A 316 1.84 11.60 29.11
N THR A 317 1.94 12.90 28.83
CA THR A 317 2.94 13.81 29.39
C THR A 317 2.28 15.13 29.81
N VAL A 318 2.92 15.86 30.75
CA VAL A 318 2.45 17.20 31.14
C VAL A 318 2.39 18.15 29.94
N LYS A 319 3.31 18.01 28.99
CA LYS A 319 3.31 18.79 27.74
C LYS A 319 2.06 18.53 26.90
N GLU A 320 1.64 17.26 26.77
CA GLU A 320 0.43 16.90 26.05
C GLU A 320 -0.83 17.37 26.77
N ILE A 321 -0.84 17.33 28.11
CA ILE A 321 -1.96 17.87 28.90
C ILE A 321 -2.12 19.38 28.66
N LEU A 322 -1.01 20.13 28.67
CA LEU A 322 -1.03 21.57 28.39
C LEU A 322 -1.46 21.88 26.94
N ALA A 323 -1.03 21.06 25.96
CA ALA A 323 -1.51 21.19 24.60
C ALA A 323 -3.02 20.90 24.50
N CYS A 324 -3.49 19.85 25.18
CA CYS A 324 -4.93 19.54 25.29
C CYS A 324 -5.72 20.67 25.95
N GLN A 325 -5.15 21.32 26.98
CA GLN A 325 -5.74 22.50 27.61
C GLN A 325 -5.91 23.66 26.62
N GLU A 326 -4.88 23.94 25.82
CA GLU A 326 -4.97 25.00 24.80
C GLU A 326 -6.04 24.69 23.74
N GLU A 327 -6.14 23.43 23.29
CA GLU A 327 -7.17 23.02 22.34
C GLU A 327 -8.58 23.16 22.93
N LYS A 328 -8.77 22.66 24.16
CA LYS A 328 -10.04 22.76 24.87
C LYS A 328 -10.43 24.22 25.17
N GLN A 329 -9.48 25.07 25.50
CA GLN A 329 -9.70 26.50 25.69
C GLN A 329 -10.19 27.17 24.39
N LYS A 330 -9.54 26.89 23.25
CA LYS A 330 -9.98 27.37 21.95
C LYS A 330 -11.39 26.90 21.61
N GLU A 331 -11.70 25.67 21.91
CA GLU A 331 -13.04 25.11 21.69
C GLU A 331 -14.08 25.77 22.58
N LEU A 332 -13.76 25.97 23.86
CA LEU A 332 -14.64 26.68 24.81
C LEU A 332 -14.90 28.13 24.36
N ASP A 333 -13.84 28.84 23.94
CA ASP A 333 -13.97 30.21 23.43
C ASP A 333 -14.83 30.26 22.15
N ARG A 334 -14.72 29.26 21.29
CA ARG A 334 -15.56 29.10 20.10
C ARG A 334 -17.03 28.90 20.46
N LEU A 335 -17.30 28.07 21.47
CA LEU A 335 -18.67 27.80 21.92
C LEU A 335 -19.30 29.02 22.61
N TYR A 336 -18.52 29.84 23.33
CA TYR A 336 -19.02 31.08 23.95
C TYR A 336 -19.31 32.17 22.92
N HIS A 337 -18.47 32.27 21.88
CA HIS A 337 -18.65 33.26 20.82
C HIS A 337 -19.27 32.65 19.54
N PHE A 338 -20.11 31.67 19.71
CA PHE A 338 -20.64 30.80 18.65
C PHE A 338 -21.16 31.56 17.43
N GLU A 339 -22.05 32.54 17.62
CA GLU A 339 -22.66 33.24 16.48
C GLU A 339 -21.64 34.09 15.70
N GLN A 340 -20.79 34.80 16.40
CA GLN A 340 -19.74 35.61 15.75
C GLN A 340 -18.68 34.73 15.08
N TYR A 341 -18.32 33.63 15.72
CA TYR A 341 -17.36 32.69 15.18
C TYR A 341 -17.94 31.94 13.97
N LYS A 342 -19.21 31.53 14.05
CA LYS A 342 -19.92 30.87 12.94
C LYS A 342 -19.98 31.78 11.71
N GLU A 343 -20.40 33.04 11.86
CA GLU A 343 -20.43 34.00 10.76
C GLU A 343 -19.04 34.24 10.14
N LYS A 344 -18.01 34.33 10.97
CA LYS A 344 -16.62 34.41 10.51
C LYS A 344 -16.21 33.17 9.76
N LEU A 345 -16.49 31.99 10.27
CA LEU A 345 -16.15 30.70 9.67
C LEU A 345 -16.90 30.47 8.35
N GLU A 346 -18.16 30.88 8.27
CA GLU A 346 -18.95 30.87 7.03
C GLU A 346 -18.28 31.73 5.94
N LYS A 347 -17.89 32.97 6.28
CA LYS A 347 -17.19 33.87 5.36
C LYS A 347 -15.83 33.31 4.92
N GLU A 348 -15.07 32.73 5.86
CA GLU A 348 -13.78 32.11 5.55
C GLU A 348 -13.93 30.84 4.69
N THR A 349 -14.96 30.05 4.93
CA THR A 349 -15.25 28.84 4.15
C THR A 349 -15.67 29.22 2.74
N GLN A 350 -16.54 30.23 2.61
CA GLN A 350 -16.94 30.74 1.31
C GLN A 350 -15.75 31.30 0.52
N LYS A 351 -14.88 32.08 1.16
CA LYS A 351 -13.67 32.60 0.52
C LYS A 351 -12.75 31.46 0.06
N ALA A 352 -12.54 30.45 0.91
CA ALA A 352 -11.74 29.28 0.55
C ALA A 352 -12.37 28.48 -0.61
N GLU A 353 -13.71 28.44 -0.70
CA GLU A 353 -14.43 27.81 -1.81
C GLU A 353 -14.26 28.60 -3.12
N GLU A 354 -14.33 29.92 -3.09
CA GLU A 354 -14.08 30.79 -4.23
C GLU A 354 -12.63 30.65 -4.76
N GLU A 355 -11.64 30.62 -3.85
CA GLU A 355 -10.24 30.39 -4.19
C GLU A 355 -10.04 29.00 -4.80
N LEU A 356 -10.64 27.96 -4.21
CA LEU A 356 -10.62 26.60 -4.75
C LEU A 356 -11.27 26.52 -6.12
N ALA A 357 -12.43 27.15 -6.31
CA ALA A 357 -13.14 27.20 -7.59
C ALA A 357 -12.28 27.85 -8.69
N ALA A 358 -11.58 28.93 -8.37
CA ALA A 358 -10.68 29.61 -9.30
C ALA A 358 -9.53 28.70 -9.74
N VAL A 359 -8.85 28.04 -8.79
CA VAL A 359 -7.72 27.14 -9.09
C VAL A 359 -8.20 25.88 -9.83
N CYS A 360 -9.38 25.35 -9.50
CA CYS A 360 -10.01 24.25 -10.26
C CYS A 360 -10.33 24.68 -11.70
N GLY A 361 -10.81 25.90 -11.89
CA GLY A 361 -11.06 26.46 -13.23
C GLY A 361 -9.77 26.55 -14.07
N GLU A 362 -8.67 27.01 -13.49
CA GLU A 362 -7.37 27.05 -14.16
C GLU A 362 -6.88 25.63 -14.54
N LEU A 363 -7.04 24.65 -13.63
CA LEU A 363 -6.70 23.26 -13.90
C LEU A 363 -7.57 22.70 -15.04
N SER A 364 -8.87 22.99 -15.04
CA SER A 364 -9.80 22.55 -16.08
C SER A 364 -9.44 23.11 -17.46
N GLU A 365 -9.10 24.39 -17.56
CA GLU A 365 -8.64 24.98 -18.82
C GLU A 365 -7.30 24.38 -19.30
N LEU A 366 -6.39 24.10 -18.39
CA LEU A 366 -5.14 23.43 -18.70
C LEU A 366 -5.38 22.00 -19.24
N ARG A 367 -6.28 21.25 -18.59
CA ARG A 367 -6.70 19.91 -19.03
C ARG A 367 -7.36 19.93 -20.41
N LYS A 368 -8.23 20.91 -20.68
CA LYS A 368 -8.86 21.08 -22.00
C LYS A 368 -7.83 21.34 -23.10
N ASN A 369 -6.80 22.14 -22.80
CA ASN A 369 -5.74 22.44 -23.76
C ASN A 369 -4.91 21.18 -24.08
N TYR A 370 -4.49 20.43 -23.06
CA TYR A 370 -3.81 19.16 -23.27
C TYR A 370 -4.75 18.09 -23.87
N GLY A 371 -6.02 18.13 -23.51
CA GLY A 371 -7.06 17.27 -24.08
C GLY A 371 -7.12 17.37 -25.60
N LYS A 372 -7.17 18.58 -26.16
CA LYS A 372 -7.15 18.79 -27.60
C LYS A 372 -5.90 18.25 -28.28
N GLN A 373 -4.73 18.45 -27.67
CA GLN A 373 -3.49 17.90 -28.21
C GLN A 373 -3.49 16.36 -28.16
N LEU A 374 -4.03 15.78 -27.10
CA LEU A 374 -4.17 14.33 -26.96
C LEU A 374 -5.16 13.76 -27.98
N GLU A 375 -6.31 14.44 -28.21
CA GLU A 375 -7.27 14.07 -29.25
C GLU A 375 -6.63 14.00 -30.62
N GLU A 376 -5.90 15.04 -31.03
CA GLU A 376 -5.21 15.09 -32.33
C GLU A 376 -4.21 13.94 -32.48
N ARG A 377 -3.41 13.66 -31.44
CA ARG A 377 -2.44 12.57 -31.47
C ARG A 377 -3.11 11.19 -31.50
N ILE A 378 -4.21 11.00 -30.75
CA ILE A 378 -4.98 9.75 -30.78
C ILE A 378 -5.58 9.53 -32.17
N ILE A 379 -6.19 10.55 -32.78
CA ILE A 379 -6.74 10.48 -34.14
C ILE A 379 -5.65 10.08 -35.14
N GLN A 380 -4.48 10.72 -35.06
CA GLN A 380 -3.37 10.38 -35.95
C GLN A 380 -2.88 8.93 -35.72
N GLY A 381 -2.75 8.51 -34.47
CA GLY A 381 -2.37 7.14 -34.11
C GLY A 381 -3.36 6.11 -34.62
N LEU A 382 -4.67 6.40 -34.57
CA LEU A 382 -5.75 5.54 -35.07
C LEU A 382 -5.77 5.48 -36.60
N GLN A 383 -5.51 6.61 -37.29
CA GLN A 383 -5.38 6.63 -38.75
C GLN A 383 -4.23 5.75 -39.24
N ASP A 384 -3.10 5.73 -38.52
CA ASP A 384 -2.00 4.79 -38.78
C ASP A 384 -2.44 3.32 -38.66
N LEU A 385 -3.43 3.02 -37.81
CA LEU A 385 -4.00 1.70 -37.60
C LEU A 385 -5.21 1.41 -38.49
N ASN A 386 -5.37 2.20 -39.59
CA ASN A 386 -6.37 2.06 -40.63
C ASN A 386 -7.83 2.39 -40.20
N PHE A 387 -7.98 3.27 -39.18
CA PHE A 387 -9.26 3.93 -38.89
C PHE A 387 -9.35 5.22 -39.71
N LEU A 388 -9.79 5.12 -40.98
CA LEU A 388 -9.66 6.23 -41.96
C LEU A 388 -10.50 7.47 -41.62
N ASP A 389 -11.70 7.26 -41.06
CA ASP A 389 -12.68 8.32 -40.76
C ASP A 389 -13.01 8.40 -39.26
N VAL A 390 -12.01 8.15 -38.43
CA VAL A 390 -12.20 8.16 -36.97
C VAL A 390 -12.38 9.59 -36.44
N LYS A 391 -13.34 9.72 -35.51
CA LYS A 391 -13.49 10.89 -34.66
C LYS A 391 -13.27 10.49 -33.21
N PHE A 392 -12.52 11.27 -32.50
CA PHE A 392 -12.24 11.07 -31.08
C PHE A 392 -12.36 12.41 -30.36
N GLU A 393 -13.13 12.44 -29.28
CA GLU A 393 -13.36 13.64 -28.47
C GLU A 393 -13.29 13.33 -26.99
N ILE A 394 -12.72 14.25 -26.22
CA ILE A 394 -12.66 14.19 -24.75
C ILE A 394 -13.74 15.14 -24.22
N ASN A 395 -14.83 14.57 -23.78
CA ASN A 395 -15.93 15.36 -23.21
C ASN A 395 -15.63 15.69 -21.74
N PHE A 396 -15.68 16.98 -21.40
CA PHE A 396 -15.48 17.49 -20.06
C PHE A 396 -16.84 17.81 -19.41
N GLU A 397 -17.02 17.33 -18.19
CA GLU A 397 -18.16 17.64 -17.33
C GLU A 397 -17.61 18.18 -16.00
N ILE A 398 -18.11 19.33 -15.56
CA ILE A 398 -17.74 19.90 -14.27
C ILE A 398 -18.73 19.38 -13.23
N THR A 399 -18.22 18.75 -12.17
CA THR A 399 -19.04 18.25 -11.07
C THR A 399 -19.24 19.32 -10.00
N GLU A 400 -20.35 19.23 -9.27
CA GLU A 400 -20.63 20.12 -8.13
C GLU A 400 -19.73 19.81 -6.92
N HIS A 401 -19.02 18.67 -6.93
CA HIS A 401 -18.20 18.22 -5.82
C HIS A 401 -16.72 18.42 -6.12
N TYR A 402 -16.07 19.18 -5.27
CA TYR A 402 -14.62 19.34 -5.30
C TYR A 402 -13.92 18.10 -4.72
N THR A 403 -12.80 17.75 -5.32
CA THR A 403 -11.89 16.71 -4.84
C THR A 403 -10.47 17.25 -4.77
N ALA A 404 -9.56 16.52 -4.15
CA ALA A 404 -8.13 16.84 -4.16
C ALA A 404 -7.50 16.86 -5.57
N ASN A 405 -8.22 16.36 -6.59
CA ASN A 405 -7.81 16.34 -8.00
C ASN A 405 -8.60 17.32 -8.89
N GLY A 406 -9.33 18.25 -8.27
CA GLY A 406 -10.25 19.15 -8.97
C GLY A 406 -11.67 18.60 -9.05
N ASN A 407 -12.48 19.18 -9.92
CA ASN A 407 -13.89 18.83 -10.11
C ASN A 407 -14.23 18.44 -11.55
N ASP A 408 -13.22 18.17 -12.38
CA ASP A 408 -13.42 17.68 -13.73
C ASP A 408 -13.75 16.18 -13.74
N LYS A 409 -14.73 15.83 -14.54
CA LYS A 409 -15.02 14.47 -14.96
C LYS A 409 -14.92 14.42 -16.47
N ILE A 410 -14.22 13.43 -17.00
CA ILE A 410 -14.04 13.31 -18.44
C ILE A 410 -14.57 11.98 -18.97
N CYS A 411 -14.94 12.00 -20.24
CA CYS A 411 -15.36 10.81 -20.96
C CYS A 411 -14.76 10.81 -22.38
N PHE A 412 -13.96 9.80 -22.67
CA PHE A 412 -13.46 9.57 -24.02
C PHE A 412 -14.58 9.01 -24.90
N THR A 413 -14.85 9.68 -26.00
CA THR A 413 -15.86 9.30 -26.98
C THR A 413 -15.23 9.10 -28.34
N ILE A 414 -15.69 8.10 -29.07
CA ILE A 414 -15.16 7.70 -30.38
C ILE A 414 -16.26 7.35 -31.34
N SER A 415 -16.01 7.63 -32.63
CA SER A 415 -16.72 7.08 -33.77
C SER A 415 -15.69 6.49 -34.73
N THR A 416 -15.80 5.20 -35.04
CA THR A 416 -14.84 4.48 -35.88
C THR A 416 -15.27 4.39 -37.34
N ASN A 417 -16.53 4.73 -37.67
CA ASN A 417 -17.08 4.65 -39.01
C ASN A 417 -17.78 5.95 -39.43
N PRO A 418 -17.76 6.30 -40.72
CA PRO A 418 -18.47 7.46 -41.23
C PRO A 418 -19.98 7.40 -40.95
N GLY A 419 -20.52 8.50 -40.41
CA GLY A 419 -21.94 8.60 -40.14
C GLY A 419 -22.43 7.99 -38.83
N GLU A 420 -21.57 7.32 -38.07
CA GLU A 420 -21.90 6.89 -36.72
C GLU A 420 -21.78 8.03 -35.69
N PRO A 421 -22.65 8.07 -34.68
CA PRO A 421 -22.54 9.04 -33.61
C PRO A 421 -21.34 8.71 -32.71
N LEU A 422 -20.75 9.75 -32.10
CA LEU A 422 -19.78 9.60 -31.02
C LEU A 422 -20.40 8.81 -29.86
N ARG A 423 -19.71 7.79 -29.39
CA ARG A 423 -20.11 6.93 -28.26
C ARG A 423 -19.00 6.84 -27.24
N PRO A 424 -19.32 6.71 -25.95
CA PRO A 424 -18.31 6.43 -24.94
C PRO A 424 -17.46 5.21 -25.33
N LEU A 425 -16.16 5.28 -25.09
CA LEU A 425 -15.21 4.20 -25.42
C LEU A 425 -15.64 2.84 -24.84
N ALA A 426 -16.25 2.85 -23.66
CA ALA A 426 -16.82 1.66 -23.02
C ALA A 426 -17.98 0.99 -23.81
N LYS A 427 -18.52 1.64 -24.83
CA LYS A 427 -19.60 1.13 -25.69
C LYS A 427 -19.13 0.71 -27.08
N VAL A 428 -17.84 0.64 -27.32
CA VAL A 428 -17.25 0.08 -28.55
C VAL A 428 -17.50 -1.44 -28.53
N VAL A 429 -18.09 -1.96 -29.60
CA VAL A 429 -18.65 -3.32 -29.64
C VAL A 429 -17.61 -4.36 -30.07
N SER A 430 -16.61 -3.99 -30.88
CA SER A 430 -15.61 -4.93 -31.43
C SER A 430 -14.36 -5.02 -30.55
N GLY A 431 -14.04 -6.21 -30.05
CA GLY A 431 -12.85 -6.47 -29.25
C GLY A 431 -11.56 -6.08 -29.97
N GLY A 432 -11.40 -6.46 -31.24
CA GLY A 432 -10.23 -6.11 -32.02
C GLY A 432 -10.09 -4.61 -32.32
N GLU A 433 -11.20 -3.89 -32.53
CA GLU A 433 -11.15 -2.43 -32.65
C GLU A 433 -10.71 -1.78 -31.35
N LEU A 434 -11.27 -2.23 -30.23
CA LEU A 434 -10.95 -1.71 -28.93
C LEU A 434 -9.48 -1.96 -28.56
N SER A 435 -8.94 -3.16 -28.82
CA SER A 435 -7.52 -3.48 -28.61
C SER A 435 -6.60 -2.58 -29.43
N ARG A 436 -6.96 -2.23 -30.68
CA ARG A 436 -6.20 -1.29 -31.51
C ARG A 436 -6.32 0.16 -31.03
N ILE A 437 -7.49 0.58 -30.56
CA ILE A 437 -7.68 1.91 -29.94
C ILE A 437 -6.79 2.00 -28.70
N MET A 438 -6.77 0.96 -27.86
CA MET A 438 -5.90 0.88 -26.69
C MET A 438 -4.43 0.93 -27.07
N LEU A 439 -4.03 0.20 -28.11
CA LEU A 439 -2.66 0.26 -28.64
C LEU A 439 -2.27 1.68 -29.05
N ALA A 440 -3.15 2.41 -29.76
CA ALA A 440 -2.88 3.79 -30.15
C ALA A 440 -2.67 4.70 -28.94
N ILE A 441 -3.57 4.62 -27.95
CA ILE A 441 -3.48 5.41 -26.72
C ILE A 441 -2.23 5.06 -25.92
N LYS A 442 -1.94 3.77 -25.73
CA LYS A 442 -0.74 3.31 -24.99
C LYS A 442 0.56 3.68 -25.71
N THR A 443 0.59 3.68 -27.04
CA THR A 443 1.77 4.13 -27.81
C THR A 443 2.08 5.62 -27.54
N ILE A 444 1.05 6.46 -27.41
CA ILE A 444 1.23 7.90 -27.12
C ILE A 444 1.72 8.13 -25.68
N LEU A 445 1.38 7.21 -24.78
CA LEU A 445 1.70 7.29 -23.36
C LEU A 445 2.88 6.40 -22.94
N ALA A 446 3.55 5.73 -23.87
CA ALA A 446 4.57 4.71 -23.56
C ALA A 446 5.63 5.18 -22.55
N ASP A 447 6.08 6.44 -22.66
CA ASP A 447 7.06 7.03 -21.72
C ASP A 447 6.47 7.46 -20.37
N LYS A 448 5.14 7.36 -20.19
CA LYS A 448 4.40 7.93 -19.05
C LYS A 448 3.55 6.90 -18.32
N ASP A 449 3.38 5.72 -18.92
CA ASP A 449 2.61 4.62 -18.33
C ASP A 449 3.48 3.89 -17.29
N GLU A 450 2.91 3.70 -16.11
CA GLU A 450 3.61 3.05 -15.01
C GLU A 450 3.43 1.53 -15.00
N THR A 451 2.53 1.00 -15.84
CA THR A 451 2.25 -0.43 -15.95
C THR A 451 3.33 -1.11 -16.79
N GLU A 452 4.07 -2.02 -16.17
CA GLU A 452 5.22 -2.65 -16.81
C GLU A 452 4.87 -3.73 -17.84
N THR A 453 3.71 -4.40 -17.72
CA THR A 453 3.28 -5.48 -18.62
C THR A 453 1.96 -5.16 -19.29
N LEU A 454 1.93 -5.21 -20.61
CA LEU A 454 0.74 -5.03 -21.44
C LEU A 454 0.44 -6.32 -22.21
N ILE A 455 -0.77 -6.81 -22.11
CA ILE A 455 -1.22 -8.01 -22.82
C ILE A 455 -2.29 -7.62 -23.85
N PHE A 456 -2.05 -7.93 -25.11
CA PHE A 456 -3.00 -7.70 -26.20
C PHE A 456 -3.58 -9.00 -26.73
N ASP A 457 -4.88 -9.15 -26.59
CA ASP A 457 -5.66 -10.24 -27.19
C ASP A 457 -6.55 -9.71 -28.32
N GLU A 458 -6.81 -10.54 -29.34
CA GLU A 458 -7.66 -10.22 -30.50
C GLU A 458 -7.26 -8.97 -31.31
N ILE A 459 -6.06 -8.42 -31.09
CA ILE A 459 -5.61 -7.20 -31.76
C ILE A 459 -5.54 -7.37 -33.30
N ASP A 460 -5.36 -8.59 -33.76
CA ASP A 460 -5.28 -9.01 -35.15
C ASP A 460 -6.63 -9.33 -35.81
N THR A 461 -7.73 -9.21 -35.06
CA THR A 461 -9.08 -9.50 -35.58
C THR A 461 -9.50 -8.43 -36.58
N GLY A 462 -9.87 -8.90 -37.79
CA GLY A 462 -10.37 -8.03 -38.87
C GLY A 462 -9.32 -7.21 -39.59
N ILE A 463 -8.04 -7.49 -39.40
CA ILE A 463 -6.94 -6.83 -40.10
C ILE A 463 -6.05 -7.81 -40.86
N SER A 464 -5.32 -7.31 -41.85
CA SER A 464 -4.33 -8.07 -42.62
C SER A 464 -3.32 -7.13 -43.28
N GLY A 465 -2.28 -7.69 -43.86
CA GLY A 465 -1.32 -6.98 -44.71
C GLY A 465 -0.74 -5.74 -44.03
N ARG A 466 -0.91 -4.58 -44.67
CA ARG A 466 -0.33 -3.31 -44.21
C ARG A 466 -0.78 -2.86 -42.82
N THR A 467 -2.03 -3.11 -42.49
CA THR A 467 -2.56 -2.75 -41.13
C THR A 467 -1.90 -3.60 -40.06
N ALA A 468 -1.73 -4.91 -40.30
CA ALA A 468 -1.03 -5.80 -39.37
C ALA A 468 0.44 -5.37 -39.17
N GLN A 469 1.11 -4.91 -40.23
CA GLN A 469 2.46 -4.36 -40.12
C GLN A 469 2.50 -3.10 -39.26
N LYS A 470 1.53 -2.18 -39.44
CA LYS A 470 1.46 -0.95 -38.61
C LYS A 470 1.16 -1.26 -37.14
N VAL A 471 0.28 -2.24 -36.87
CA VAL A 471 0.03 -2.74 -35.50
C VAL A 471 1.31 -3.26 -34.88
N SER A 472 2.07 -4.10 -35.61
CA SER A 472 3.31 -4.68 -35.10
C SER A 472 4.39 -3.61 -34.85
N GLU A 473 4.52 -2.60 -35.71
CA GLU A 473 5.42 -1.47 -35.51
C GLU A 473 5.06 -0.68 -34.24
N LYS A 474 3.78 -0.39 -33.99
CA LYS A 474 3.31 0.30 -32.76
C LYS A 474 3.57 -0.53 -31.50
N MET A 475 3.37 -1.87 -31.57
CA MET A 475 3.70 -2.74 -30.44
C MET A 475 5.21 -2.77 -30.15
N ALA A 476 6.05 -2.76 -31.20
CA ALA A 476 7.49 -2.70 -31.03
C ALA A 476 7.95 -1.39 -30.37
N VAL A 477 7.30 -0.26 -30.67
CA VAL A 477 7.57 1.02 -29.98
C VAL A 477 7.29 0.91 -28.47
N ILE A 478 6.13 0.35 -28.09
CA ILE A 478 5.80 0.14 -26.69
C ILE A 478 6.76 -0.86 -26.04
N GLY A 479 7.12 -1.94 -26.77
CA GLY A 479 8.01 -2.99 -26.29
C GLY A 479 9.41 -2.53 -25.89
N ARG A 480 9.82 -1.30 -26.23
CA ARG A 480 11.09 -0.73 -25.75
C ARG A 480 11.11 -0.42 -24.26
N ASN A 481 9.99 0.05 -23.76
CA ASN A 481 9.84 0.52 -22.37
C ASN A 481 8.98 -0.40 -21.52
N HIS A 482 8.18 -1.26 -22.16
CA HIS A 482 7.25 -2.17 -21.51
C HIS A 482 7.43 -3.59 -22.02
N GLN A 483 7.05 -4.55 -21.21
CA GLN A 483 6.85 -5.90 -21.69
C GLN A 483 5.49 -5.97 -22.39
N VAL A 484 5.48 -6.40 -23.64
CA VAL A 484 4.27 -6.61 -24.42
C VAL A 484 4.09 -8.10 -24.69
N ILE A 485 2.96 -8.65 -24.33
CA ILE A 485 2.58 -10.02 -24.64
C ILE A 485 1.40 -9.97 -25.62
N CYS A 486 1.56 -10.57 -26.79
CA CYS A 486 0.51 -10.57 -27.80
C CYS A 486 0.28 -11.96 -28.37
N ILE A 487 -1.00 -12.33 -28.50
CA ILE A 487 -1.44 -13.56 -29.14
C ILE A 487 -1.91 -13.23 -30.56
N THR A 488 -1.35 -13.90 -31.56
CA THR A 488 -1.67 -13.59 -32.96
C THR A 488 -1.67 -14.82 -33.87
N HIS A 489 -2.33 -14.67 -35.01
CA HIS A 489 -2.27 -15.61 -36.13
C HIS A 489 -1.66 -14.91 -37.39
N LEU A 490 -1.19 -13.66 -37.27
CA LEU A 490 -0.66 -12.89 -38.38
C LEU A 490 0.87 -12.94 -38.42
N PRO A 491 1.45 -13.32 -39.57
CA PRO A 491 2.90 -13.44 -39.75
C PRO A 491 3.64 -12.11 -39.59
N GLN A 492 2.98 -10.98 -39.94
CA GLN A 492 3.55 -9.64 -39.77
C GLN A 492 3.83 -9.28 -38.32
N ILE A 493 2.92 -9.71 -37.43
CA ILE A 493 3.08 -9.48 -36.00
C ILE A 493 4.11 -10.46 -35.43
N ALA A 494 4.04 -11.73 -35.84
CA ALA A 494 4.99 -12.76 -35.41
C ALA A 494 6.45 -12.42 -35.78
N ALA A 495 6.67 -11.84 -36.94
CA ALA A 495 8.01 -11.44 -37.41
C ALA A 495 8.66 -10.36 -36.51
N MET A 496 7.86 -9.55 -35.84
CA MET A 496 8.35 -8.48 -34.95
C MET A 496 8.65 -8.97 -33.52
N ALA A 497 8.51 -10.26 -33.22
CA ALA A 497 8.78 -10.80 -31.89
C ALA A 497 10.24 -10.57 -31.45
N ASP A 498 10.44 -10.24 -30.16
CA ASP A 498 11.72 -10.39 -29.46
C ASP A 498 11.82 -11.83 -28.95
N GLU A 499 10.74 -12.31 -28.32
CA GLU A 499 10.55 -13.70 -27.92
C GLU A 499 9.34 -14.28 -28.66
N HIS A 500 9.55 -15.37 -29.40
CA HIS A 500 8.50 -16.03 -30.19
C HIS A 500 8.14 -17.39 -29.60
N PHE A 501 6.90 -17.57 -29.19
CA PHE A 501 6.39 -18.80 -28.61
C PHE A 501 5.40 -19.48 -29.55
N GLU A 502 5.49 -20.80 -29.67
CA GLU A 502 4.52 -21.64 -30.35
C GLU A 502 3.60 -22.31 -29.34
N ILE A 503 2.30 -22.20 -29.57
CA ILE A 503 1.28 -22.96 -28.86
C ILE A 503 0.87 -24.13 -29.76
N ALA A 504 1.35 -25.33 -29.46
CA ALA A 504 1.08 -26.54 -30.24
C ALA A 504 0.17 -27.50 -29.46
N LYS A 505 -0.73 -28.19 -30.20
CA LYS A 505 -1.49 -29.31 -29.68
C LYS A 505 -0.78 -30.60 -30.04
N LYS A 506 -0.44 -31.41 -29.04
CA LYS A 506 0.07 -32.77 -29.24
C LYS A 506 -1.00 -33.77 -28.77
N THR A 507 -1.36 -34.69 -29.66
CA THR A 507 -2.26 -35.79 -29.31
C THR A 507 -1.43 -37.05 -29.10
N ASP A 508 -1.40 -37.53 -27.88
CA ASP A 508 -0.73 -38.78 -27.50
C ASP A 508 -1.76 -39.72 -26.87
N HIS A 509 -1.86 -40.94 -27.40
CA HIS A 509 -2.78 -41.98 -26.93
C HIS A 509 -4.23 -41.50 -26.64
N GLN A 510 -4.85 -40.76 -27.58
CA GLN A 510 -6.21 -40.15 -27.47
C GLN A 510 -6.36 -38.99 -26.47
N VAL A 511 -5.28 -38.49 -25.91
CA VAL A 511 -5.30 -37.34 -25.04
C VAL A 511 -4.62 -36.17 -25.72
N THR A 512 -5.35 -35.09 -25.98
CA THR A 512 -4.78 -33.85 -26.50
C THR A 512 -4.20 -33.00 -25.38
N ARG A 513 -2.92 -32.58 -25.53
CA ARG A 513 -2.22 -31.69 -24.60
C ARG A 513 -1.78 -30.44 -25.34
N THR A 514 -1.92 -29.30 -24.69
CA THR A 514 -1.35 -28.04 -25.18
C THR A 514 0.06 -27.89 -24.60
N GLN A 515 1.02 -27.63 -25.44
CA GLN A 515 2.42 -27.35 -25.10
C GLN A 515 2.79 -25.95 -25.61
N ILE A 516 3.51 -25.18 -24.81
CA ILE A 516 4.02 -23.87 -25.18
C ILE A 516 5.53 -23.99 -25.17
N ARG A 517 6.18 -23.56 -26.24
CA ARG A 517 7.64 -23.56 -26.34
C ARG A 517 8.17 -22.26 -26.90
N LEU A 518 9.29 -21.80 -26.38
CA LEU A 518 10.07 -20.73 -26.97
C LEU A 518 10.73 -21.25 -28.25
N LEU A 519 10.64 -20.49 -29.32
CA LEU A 519 11.24 -20.81 -30.60
C LEU A 519 12.61 -20.12 -30.73
N ASP A 520 13.60 -20.86 -31.19
CA ASP A 520 14.84 -20.25 -31.67
C ASP A 520 14.61 -19.53 -32.99
N GLU A 521 15.65 -18.91 -33.54
CA GLU A 521 15.53 -18.09 -34.76
C GLU A 521 15.08 -18.90 -35.98
N GLU A 522 15.57 -20.14 -36.14
CA GLU A 522 15.20 -21.02 -37.25
C GLU A 522 13.76 -21.51 -37.11
N ALA A 523 13.38 -22.01 -35.95
CA ALA A 523 12.02 -22.45 -35.65
C ALA A 523 10.99 -21.31 -35.76
N SER A 524 11.40 -20.08 -35.40
CA SER A 524 10.57 -18.89 -35.56
C SER A 524 10.29 -18.58 -37.04
N VAL A 525 11.28 -18.73 -37.89
CA VAL A 525 11.11 -18.57 -39.37
C VAL A 525 10.21 -19.68 -39.93
N GLU A 526 10.38 -20.93 -39.47
CA GLU A 526 9.55 -22.05 -39.89
C GLU A 526 8.07 -21.84 -39.48
N GLU A 527 7.83 -21.35 -38.27
CA GLU A 527 6.48 -21.06 -37.79
C GLU A 527 5.84 -19.91 -38.60
N ILE A 528 6.59 -18.85 -38.92
CA ILE A 528 6.13 -17.77 -39.79
C ILE A 528 5.80 -18.30 -41.18
N ALA A 529 6.64 -19.17 -41.75
CA ALA A 529 6.39 -19.82 -43.03
C ALA A 529 5.14 -20.73 -42.99
N ARG A 530 4.93 -21.44 -41.89
CA ARG A 530 3.70 -22.24 -41.64
C ARG A 530 2.45 -21.37 -41.64
N ILE A 531 2.51 -20.21 -40.98
CA ILE A 531 1.39 -19.25 -40.94
C ILE A 531 1.10 -18.69 -42.34
N LEU A 532 2.14 -18.42 -43.12
CA LEU A 532 2.02 -17.90 -44.51
C LEU A 532 1.48 -18.95 -45.48
N GLY A 533 2.03 -20.15 -45.44
CA GLY A 533 1.77 -21.21 -46.43
C GLY A 533 0.71 -22.23 -46.03
N GLY A 534 0.25 -22.23 -44.77
CA GLY A 534 -0.66 -23.23 -44.24
C GLY A 534 0.04 -24.60 -44.06
N ALA A 535 -0.64 -25.69 -44.42
CA ALA A 535 -0.18 -27.07 -44.17
C ALA A 535 1.08 -27.50 -44.98
N GLN A 536 1.42 -26.79 -46.05
CA GLN A 536 2.60 -27.10 -46.89
C GLN A 536 3.55 -25.93 -46.91
N ILE A 537 4.70 -26.10 -46.28
CA ILE A 537 5.79 -25.14 -46.30
C ILE A 537 6.58 -25.34 -47.59
N THR A 538 6.60 -24.34 -48.46
CA THR A 538 7.38 -24.34 -49.71
C THR A 538 8.66 -23.51 -49.55
N GLU A 539 9.64 -23.67 -50.44
CA GLU A 539 10.85 -22.84 -50.44
C GLU A 539 10.50 -21.34 -50.52
N HIS A 540 9.51 -20.96 -51.33
CA HIS A 540 9.05 -19.56 -51.43
C HIS A 540 8.43 -19.03 -50.14
N THR A 541 7.67 -19.84 -49.40
CA THR A 541 7.13 -19.40 -48.09
C THR A 541 8.23 -19.23 -47.07
N MET A 542 9.26 -20.07 -47.10
CA MET A 542 10.44 -19.94 -46.24
C MET A 542 11.27 -18.69 -46.58
N GLU A 543 11.49 -18.40 -47.85
CA GLU A 543 12.17 -17.17 -48.28
C GLU A 543 11.39 -15.94 -47.86
N SER A 544 10.06 -15.93 -48.06
CA SER A 544 9.21 -14.82 -47.67
C SER A 544 9.19 -14.62 -46.13
N ALA A 545 9.22 -15.68 -45.36
CA ALA A 545 9.30 -15.62 -43.89
C ALA A 545 10.63 -15.03 -43.42
N LYS A 546 11.75 -15.44 -44.02
CA LYS A 546 13.08 -14.87 -43.75
C LYS A 546 13.15 -13.38 -44.09
N GLU A 547 12.68 -13.00 -45.29
CA GLU A 547 12.62 -11.59 -45.70
C GLU A 547 11.78 -10.75 -44.73
N MET A 548 10.62 -11.26 -44.36
CA MET A 548 9.71 -10.58 -43.40
C MET A 548 10.41 -10.34 -42.06
N LYS A 549 11.12 -11.35 -41.52
CA LYS A 549 11.84 -11.22 -40.25
C LYS A 549 13.01 -10.26 -40.33
N GLU A 550 13.73 -10.26 -41.47
CA GLU A 550 14.82 -9.33 -41.72
C GLU A 550 14.34 -7.86 -41.84
N LEU A 551 13.21 -7.65 -42.53
CA LEU A 551 12.58 -6.34 -42.63
C LEU A 551 12.06 -5.85 -41.24
N ALA A 552 11.50 -6.76 -40.46
CA ALA A 552 11.07 -6.46 -39.10
C ALA A 552 12.24 -6.03 -38.20
N ARG A 553 13.38 -6.72 -38.30
CA ARG A 553 14.60 -6.36 -37.55
C ARG A 553 15.11 -4.98 -37.93
N LYS A 554 15.25 -4.70 -39.25
CA LYS A 554 15.65 -3.37 -39.73
C LYS A 554 14.69 -2.28 -39.23
N LYS A 555 13.39 -2.58 -39.26
CA LYS A 555 12.39 -1.62 -38.81
C LYS A 555 12.47 -1.34 -37.30
N LYS A 556 12.78 -2.33 -36.48
CA LYS A 556 13.03 -2.15 -35.05
C LYS A 556 14.25 -1.27 -34.74
N GLU A 557 15.28 -1.36 -35.56
CA GLU A 557 16.48 -0.53 -35.46
C GLU A 557 16.21 0.94 -35.81
N GLU A 558 15.23 1.21 -36.71
CA GLU A 558 14.82 2.56 -37.11
C GLU A 558 13.85 3.22 -36.11
N LEU A 559 13.08 2.43 -35.39
CA LEU A 559 12.07 2.92 -34.43
C LEU A 559 12.72 3.42 -33.14
#